data_b293509650e5c77b125806de9c6c3ae5
#
_entry.id   b293509650e5c77b125806de9c6c3ae5
#
_cell.length_a   1.000
_cell.length_b   1.000
_cell.length_c   1.000
_cell.angle_alpha   90.00
_cell.angle_beta   90.00
_cell.angle_gamma   90.00
#
_symmetry.space_group_name_H-M   'P 1'
#
loop_
_entity.id
_entity.type
_entity.pdbx_description
1 polymer ?
#
loop_
_entity_poly.entity_id
_entity_poly.type
_entity_poly.pdbx_seq_one_letter_code
_entity_poly.pdbx_strand_id
1 'polypeptide(L)'
;MTAIVVDHLRSLELHAPGAAAAAVYDRPIQLRLLYADPASGQEHYVVRYPRGLKGRLHRHTHAHTIIVLEGQLEANGQIIGPGAYAHFPAGEPMRHQATEDEACLFVLIFHGTFDVEIVGD
;
A
#
# COMPACT_ATOMS: atom_id res chain seq x y z
N MET A 1 11.71 21.38 -12.63
CA MET A 1 10.72 20.61 -11.86
C MET A 1 10.63 21.15 -10.44
N THR A 2 9.44 21.31 -9.94
CA THR A 2 9.21 21.79 -8.58
C THR A 2 9.20 20.60 -7.60
N ALA A 3 9.84 20.76 -6.45
CA ALA A 3 9.78 19.77 -5.40
C ALA A 3 8.35 19.61 -4.87
N ILE A 4 8.00 18.41 -4.48
CA ILE A 4 6.74 18.12 -3.79
C ILE A 4 7.07 17.97 -2.31
N VAL A 5 6.44 18.77 -1.46
CA VAL A 5 6.68 18.75 -0.02
C VAL A 5 5.35 18.55 0.70
N VAL A 6 5.26 17.52 1.52
CA VAL A 6 4.10 17.25 2.37
C VAL A 6 4.61 17.14 3.80
N ASP A 7 4.22 18.08 4.65
CA ASP A 7 4.73 18.17 6.03
C ASP A 7 3.91 17.35 7.05
N HIS A 8 2.72 16.87 6.67
CA HIS A 8 1.85 16.08 7.55
C HIS A 8 1.17 14.92 6.82
N LEU A 9 1.89 13.80 6.63
CA LEU A 9 1.35 12.62 5.95
C LEU A 9 0.13 12.01 6.64
N ARG A 10 0.00 12.18 7.96
CA ARG A 10 -1.08 11.59 8.75
C ARG A 10 -2.41 12.31 8.64
N SER A 11 -2.42 13.53 8.15
CA SER A 11 -3.64 14.37 8.10
C SER A 11 -4.11 14.69 6.69
N LEU A 12 -3.62 13.97 5.70
CA LEU A 12 -4.06 14.13 4.31
C LEU A 12 -5.47 13.62 4.12
N GLU A 13 -6.24 14.28 3.26
CA GLU A 13 -7.52 13.76 2.78
C GLU A 13 -7.25 12.56 1.89
N LEU A 14 -7.94 11.44 2.16
CA LEU A 14 -7.79 10.19 1.43
C LEU A 14 -9.04 9.89 0.61
N HIS A 15 -8.87 9.14 -0.47
CA HIS A 15 -9.91 8.85 -1.45
C HIS A 15 -9.97 7.36 -1.78
N ALA A 16 -11.06 6.93 -2.42
CA ALA A 16 -11.20 5.56 -2.87
C ALA A 16 -10.17 5.22 -3.96
N PRO A 17 -9.67 3.98 -3.98
CA PRO A 17 -8.74 3.52 -5.02
C PRO A 17 -9.48 3.19 -6.32
N GLY A 18 -8.70 2.91 -7.38
CA GLY A 18 -9.22 2.32 -8.60
C GLY A 18 -9.72 0.89 -8.38
N ALA A 19 -10.51 0.38 -9.34
CA ALA A 19 -11.17 -0.92 -9.22
C ALA A 19 -10.20 -2.10 -9.08
N ALA A 20 -9.06 -2.08 -9.77
CA ALA A 20 -8.07 -3.17 -9.71
C ALA A 20 -7.47 -3.31 -8.31
N ALA A 21 -7.12 -2.20 -7.68
CA ALA A 21 -6.61 -2.20 -6.30
C ALA A 21 -7.70 -2.61 -5.31
N ALA A 22 -8.92 -2.09 -5.48
CA ALA A 22 -10.04 -2.41 -4.60
C ALA A 22 -10.38 -3.90 -4.58
N ALA A 23 -10.22 -4.60 -5.71
CA ALA A 23 -10.54 -6.02 -5.84
C ALA A 23 -9.66 -6.93 -4.98
N VAL A 24 -8.50 -6.46 -4.51
CA VAL A 24 -7.59 -7.23 -3.66
C VAL A 24 -8.15 -7.39 -2.24
N TYR A 25 -9.00 -6.49 -1.78
CA TYR A 25 -9.40 -6.37 -0.37
C TYR A 25 -10.86 -6.70 -0.14
N ASP A 26 -11.19 -7.16 1.08
CA ASP A 26 -12.54 -7.55 1.47
C ASP A 26 -13.42 -6.36 1.92
N ARG A 27 -12.83 -5.18 2.04
CA ARG A 27 -13.52 -3.94 2.41
C ARG A 27 -12.80 -2.73 1.85
N PRO A 28 -13.42 -1.54 1.86
CA PRO A 28 -12.83 -0.34 1.26
C PRO A 28 -11.52 0.07 1.92
N ILE A 29 -10.55 0.42 1.09
CA ILE A 29 -9.32 1.12 1.50
C ILE A 29 -9.42 2.57 1.06
N GLN A 30 -8.54 3.43 1.59
CA GLN A 30 -8.43 4.82 1.19
C GLN A 30 -6.97 5.15 0.89
N LEU A 31 -6.74 6.03 -0.07
CA LEU A 31 -5.39 6.42 -0.43
C LEU A 31 -5.31 7.84 -0.99
N ARG A 32 -4.09 8.35 -1.02
CA ARG A 32 -3.75 9.61 -1.65
C ARG A 32 -2.47 9.44 -2.46
N LEU A 33 -2.51 9.80 -3.74
CA LEU A 33 -1.32 9.86 -4.58
C LEU A 33 -0.49 11.08 -4.19
N LEU A 34 0.80 10.86 -3.88
CA LEU A 34 1.75 11.92 -3.55
C LEU A 34 2.57 12.34 -4.76
N TYR A 35 2.99 11.37 -5.56
CA TYR A 35 3.88 11.59 -6.70
C TYR A 35 3.70 10.48 -7.72
N ALA A 36 3.75 10.83 -8.98
CA ALA A 36 3.76 9.88 -10.09
C ALA A 36 4.79 10.33 -11.12
N ASP A 37 5.56 9.37 -11.63
CA ASP A 37 6.49 9.57 -12.75
C ASP A 37 5.98 8.81 -13.97
N PRO A 38 5.42 9.49 -14.98
CA PRO A 38 4.90 8.82 -16.16
C PRO A 38 5.96 8.04 -16.97
N ALA A 39 7.22 8.47 -16.90
CA ALA A 39 8.29 7.83 -17.65
C ALA A 39 8.65 6.45 -17.10
N SER A 40 8.70 6.29 -15.77
CA SER A 40 9.02 5.04 -15.10
C SER A 40 7.78 4.25 -14.65
N GLY A 41 6.64 4.93 -14.52
CA GLY A 41 5.45 4.37 -13.90
C GLY A 41 5.50 4.37 -12.37
N GLN A 42 6.56 4.92 -11.77
CA GLN A 42 6.70 4.99 -10.32
C GLN A 42 5.58 5.82 -9.71
N GLU A 43 5.00 5.36 -8.59
CA GLU A 43 3.94 6.06 -7.87
C GLU A 43 4.15 5.95 -6.37
N HIS A 44 3.96 7.07 -5.67
CA HIS A 44 4.04 7.13 -4.20
C HIS A 44 2.68 7.48 -3.62
N TYR A 45 2.24 6.71 -2.63
CA TYR A 45 0.94 6.88 -1.99
C TYR A 45 1.05 6.93 -0.47
N VAL A 46 0.06 7.57 0.16
CA VAL A 46 -0.33 7.26 1.54
C VAL A 46 -1.58 6.40 1.47
N VAL A 47 -1.62 5.31 2.21
CA VAL A 47 -2.71 4.34 2.20
C VAL A 47 -3.18 4.09 3.62
N ARG A 48 -4.51 4.01 3.80
CA ARG A 48 -5.14 3.60 5.06
C ARG A 48 -5.90 2.29 4.87
N TYR A 49 -5.57 1.32 5.71
CA TYR A 49 -6.34 0.09 5.86
C TYR A 49 -7.18 0.17 7.12
N PRO A 50 -8.50 -0.08 7.04
CA PRO A 50 -9.30 -0.19 8.26
C PRO A 50 -8.90 -1.45 9.05
N ARG A 51 -9.15 -1.41 10.36
CA ARG A 51 -8.91 -2.57 11.23
C ARG A 51 -9.61 -3.81 10.70
N GLY A 52 -8.91 -4.93 10.71
CA GLY A 52 -9.45 -6.22 10.30
C GLY A 52 -9.54 -6.44 8.79
N LEU A 53 -9.10 -5.48 7.98
CA LEU A 53 -9.11 -5.63 6.53
C LEU A 53 -8.26 -6.83 6.10
N LYS A 54 -8.84 -7.69 5.26
CA LYS A 54 -8.14 -8.85 4.67
C LYS A 54 -7.78 -8.57 3.22
N GLY A 55 -6.57 -8.95 2.85
CA GLY A 55 -6.07 -8.89 1.49
C GLY A 55 -5.93 -10.28 0.89
N ARG A 56 -6.18 -10.40 -0.40
CA ARG A 56 -5.96 -11.64 -1.14
C ARG A 56 -4.49 -11.81 -1.47
N LEU A 57 -4.05 -13.05 -1.63
CA LEU A 57 -2.73 -13.34 -2.17
C LEU A 57 -2.66 -12.85 -3.61
N HIS A 58 -1.67 -12.02 -3.92
CA HIS A 58 -1.53 -11.39 -5.23
C HIS A 58 -0.07 -11.12 -5.55
N ARG A 59 0.19 -10.70 -6.78
CA ARG A 59 1.51 -10.26 -7.21
C ARG A 59 1.43 -9.05 -8.15
N HIS A 60 2.54 -8.35 -8.27
CA HIS A 60 2.71 -7.22 -9.18
C HIS A 60 3.90 -7.47 -10.09
N THR A 61 3.88 -6.90 -11.30
CA THR A 61 5.02 -6.97 -12.22
C THR A 61 6.25 -6.26 -11.67
N HIS A 62 6.03 -5.14 -10.93
CA HIS A 62 7.11 -4.35 -10.34
C HIS A 62 7.15 -4.47 -8.83
N ALA A 63 8.34 -4.28 -8.25
CA ALA A 63 8.52 -4.26 -6.81
C ALA A 63 7.80 -3.08 -6.17
N HIS A 64 7.48 -3.20 -4.87
CA HIS A 64 6.97 -2.08 -4.10
C HIS A 64 7.49 -2.12 -2.66
N THR A 65 7.46 -0.95 -2.02
CA THR A 65 7.98 -0.73 -0.67
C THR A 65 6.92 -0.10 0.20
N ILE A 66 6.82 -0.55 1.45
CA ILE A 66 5.91 -0.01 2.45
C ILE A 66 6.70 0.50 3.63
N ILE A 67 6.31 1.69 4.13
CA ILE A 67 6.81 2.25 5.40
C ILE A 67 5.60 2.55 6.27
N VAL A 68 5.51 1.90 7.43
CA VAL A 68 4.37 2.06 8.33
C VAL A 68 4.49 3.36 9.12
N LEU A 69 3.42 4.16 9.13
CA LEU A 69 3.33 5.42 9.88
C LEU A 69 2.56 5.26 11.18
N GLU A 70 1.44 4.52 11.16
CA GLU A 70 0.57 4.30 12.32
C GLU A 70 -0.03 2.91 12.28
N GLY A 71 -0.32 2.35 13.46
CA GLY A 71 -1.02 1.08 13.58
C GLY A 71 -0.16 -0.12 13.28
N GLN A 72 -0.79 -1.18 12.77
CA GLN A 72 -0.12 -2.46 12.49
C GLN A 72 -0.46 -2.97 11.10
N LEU A 73 0.56 -3.47 10.41
CA LEU A 73 0.41 -4.15 9.12
C LEU A 73 0.88 -5.60 9.27
N GLU A 74 0.12 -6.53 8.72
CA GLU A 74 0.59 -7.90 8.54
C GLU A 74 1.13 -8.04 7.12
N ALA A 75 2.43 -8.28 7.01
CA ALA A 75 3.16 -8.41 5.75
C ALA A 75 3.70 -9.84 5.63
N ASN A 76 3.11 -10.64 4.75
CA ASN A 76 3.47 -12.06 4.57
C ASN A 76 3.53 -12.83 5.89
N GLY A 77 2.54 -12.60 6.77
CA GLY A 77 2.44 -13.27 8.07
C GLY A 77 3.22 -12.63 9.20
N GLN A 78 3.99 -11.59 8.93
CA GLN A 78 4.74 -10.86 9.95
C GLN A 78 4.04 -9.56 10.31
N ILE A 79 3.81 -9.33 11.61
CA ILE A 79 3.19 -8.09 12.09
C ILE A 79 4.27 -7.03 12.30
N ILE A 80 4.10 -5.87 11.65
CA ILE A 80 5.01 -4.73 11.75
C ILE A 80 4.25 -3.47 12.16
N GLY A 81 4.93 -2.57 12.85
CA GLY A 81 4.36 -1.34 13.39
C GLY A 81 5.05 -0.06 12.90
N PRO A 82 4.74 1.10 13.53
CA PRO A 82 5.25 2.39 13.10
C PRO A 82 6.78 2.42 12.99
N GLY A 83 7.27 2.99 11.87
CA GLY A 83 8.69 3.05 11.56
C GLY A 83 9.24 1.81 10.87
N ALA A 84 8.44 0.75 10.72
CA ALA A 84 8.87 -0.47 10.02
C ALA A 84 8.90 -0.28 8.52
N TYR A 85 9.75 -1.05 7.88
CA TYR A 85 9.98 -1.07 6.45
C TYR A 85 9.75 -2.48 5.91
N ALA A 86 9.04 -2.58 4.79
CA ALA A 86 8.85 -3.85 4.08
C ALA A 86 9.06 -3.64 2.58
N HIS A 87 9.79 -4.54 1.96
CA HIS A 87 10.02 -4.51 0.51
C HIS A 87 9.53 -5.82 -0.10
N PHE A 88 8.71 -5.70 -1.14
CA PHE A 88 8.13 -6.84 -1.85
C PHE A 88 8.73 -6.93 -3.25
N PRO A 89 9.49 -8.02 -3.55
CA PRO A 89 10.11 -8.17 -4.85
C PRO A 89 9.10 -8.29 -5.99
N ALA A 90 9.54 -7.90 -7.19
CA ALA A 90 8.73 -8.03 -8.39
C ALA A 90 8.34 -9.48 -8.66
N GLY A 91 7.09 -9.71 -9.05
CA GLY A 91 6.58 -10.99 -9.52
C GLY A 91 6.31 -12.03 -8.46
N GLU A 92 6.67 -11.81 -7.20
CA GLU A 92 6.44 -12.79 -6.15
C GLU A 92 5.03 -12.66 -5.55
N PRO A 93 4.32 -13.78 -5.32
CA PRO A 93 3.07 -13.75 -4.59
C PRO A 93 3.28 -13.21 -3.18
N MET A 94 2.40 -12.31 -2.76
CA MET A 94 2.51 -11.65 -1.47
C MET A 94 1.14 -11.25 -0.95
N ARG A 95 1.10 -10.95 0.35
CA ARG A 95 -0.10 -10.46 1.02
C ARG A 95 0.31 -9.42 2.04
N HIS A 96 -0.41 -8.30 2.05
CA HIS A 96 -0.36 -7.36 3.16
C HIS A 96 -1.80 -6.95 3.51
N GLN A 97 -2.07 -6.83 4.81
CA GLN A 97 -3.40 -6.58 5.33
C GLN A 97 -3.31 -5.93 6.71
N ALA A 98 -4.44 -5.43 7.23
CA ALA A 98 -4.49 -4.94 8.61
C ALA A 98 -4.62 -6.12 9.58
N THR A 99 -4.29 -5.87 10.85
CA THR A 99 -4.56 -6.83 11.91
C THR A 99 -5.98 -6.65 12.45
N GLU A 100 -6.45 -7.63 13.24
CA GLU A 100 -7.75 -7.52 13.93
C GLU A 100 -7.71 -6.43 15.01
N ASP A 101 -6.53 -6.07 15.48
CA ASP A 101 -6.37 -5.14 16.62
C ASP A 101 -6.35 -3.68 16.19
N GLU A 102 -5.78 -3.36 15.03
CA GLU A 102 -5.55 -1.97 14.63
C GLU A 102 -5.71 -1.75 13.12
N ALA A 103 -6.15 -0.54 12.79
CA ALA A 103 -6.02 0.01 11.45
C ALA A 103 -4.55 0.28 11.14
N CYS A 104 -4.22 0.58 9.89
CA CYS A 104 -2.85 0.89 9.49
C CYS A 104 -2.83 2.06 8.50
N LEU A 105 -1.90 2.99 8.74
CA LEU A 105 -1.57 4.05 7.81
C LEU A 105 -0.11 3.87 7.38
N PHE A 106 0.13 3.85 6.08
CA PHE A 106 1.49 3.62 5.58
C PHE A 106 1.76 4.36 4.27
N VAL A 107 3.05 4.56 3.99
CA VAL A 107 3.53 5.02 2.69
C VAL A 107 3.76 3.79 1.81
N LEU A 108 3.26 3.85 0.59
CA LEU A 108 3.41 2.80 -0.41
C LEU A 108 4.10 3.40 -1.64
N ILE A 109 5.21 2.78 -2.05
CA ILE A 109 5.97 3.20 -3.22
C ILE A 109 6.00 2.05 -4.22
N PHE A 110 5.36 2.23 -5.39
CA PHE A 110 5.51 1.34 -6.52
C PHE A 110 6.71 1.80 -7.35
N HIS A 111 7.63 0.89 -7.64
CA HIS A 111 8.87 1.20 -8.36
C HIS A 111 8.72 1.12 -9.89
N GLY A 112 7.53 0.84 -10.37
CA GLY A 112 7.16 0.82 -11.78
C GLY A 112 5.64 0.84 -11.91
N THR A 113 5.14 0.73 -13.13
CA THR A 113 3.70 0.79 -13.41
C THR A 113 2.92 -0.19 -12.56
N PHE A 114 1.86 0.30 -11.90
CA PHE A 114 0.97 -0.52 -11.09
C PHE A 114 0.20 -1.51 -11.97
N ASP A 115 0.24 -2.76 -11.58
CA ASP A 115 -0.68 -3.80 -12.00
C ASP A 115 -0.90 -4.76 -10.84
N VAL A 116 -1.87 -5.63 -10.93
CA VAL A 116 -2.11 -6.65 -9.91
C VAL A 116 -2.72 -7.90 -10.53
N GLU A 117 -2.22 -9.06 -10.11
CA GLU A 117 -2.79 -10.35 -10.43
C GLU A 117 -3.14 -11.06 -9.13
N ILE A 118 -4.41 -11.38 -8.95
CA ILE A 118 -4.87 -12.15 -7.79
C ILE A 118 -4.57 -13.62 -8.05
N VAL A 119 -3.83 -14.25 -7.14
CA VAL A 119 -3.38 -15.65 -7.30
C VAL A 119 -3.95 -16.59 -6.24
N GLY A 120 -4.71 -16.08 -5.28
CA GLY A 120 -5.36 -16.89 -4.24
C GLY A 120 -6.22 -16.04 -3.32
N ASP A 121 -6.70 -16.66 -2.28
CA ASP A 121 -7.54 -15.97 -1.28
C ASP A 121 -6.70 -15.41 -0.12
#